data_f6eb26f747780903d721a634040723aa
#
_entry.id   f6eb26f747780903d721a634040723aa
#
_cell.length_a   1.000
_cell.length_b   1.000
_cell.length_c   1.000
_cell.angle_alpha   90.00
_cell.angle_beta   90.00
_cell.angle_gamma   90.00
#
_symmetry.space_group_name_H-M   'P 1'
#
loop_
_entity.id
_entity.type
_entity.pdbx_description
1 polymer ?
#
loop_
_entity_poly.entity_id
_entity_poly.type
_entity_poly.pdbx_seq_one_letter_code
_entity_poly.pdbx_strand_id
1 'polypeptide(L)'
;PNHEAFFQFARNSVGAVAKNFPAPLKCTDCVAAAASMKFEDGLKFERENFLALMQTTESKALRHFFFGERAASKIPDVPEDTPRRPIKSAAIIGAGTMGGGIAMNFANAGIPVTVLEMKQEALDKGLATVRRNYENTMKKGRLTQQKLDERIGLIKGTLSYDDIKNA
;
A
#
# COMPACT_ATOMS: atom_id res chain seq x y z
N PRO A 1 29.42 -20.82 13.97
CA PRO A 1 28.05 -20.28 14.07
C PRO A 1 27.04 -21.40 13.96
N ASN A 2 26.04 -21.44 14.84
CA ASN A 2 25.00 -22.46 14.77
C ASN A 2 24.01 -22.07 13.67
N HIS A 3 24.27 -22.51 12.44
CA HIS A 3 23.45 -22.20 11.27
C HIS A 3 22.01 -22.70 11.44
N GLU A 4 21.82 -23.84 12.09
CA GLU A 4 20.48 -24.43 12.29
C GLU A 4 19.60 -23.57 13.20
N ALA A 5 20.13 -23.09 14.32
CA ALA A 5 19.38 -22.18 15.21
C ALA A 5 19.02 -20.86 14.53
N PHE A 6 19.91 -20.32 13.69
CA PHE A 6 19.63 -19.13 12.90
C PHE A 6 18.48 -19.34 11.92
N PHE A 7 18.53 -20.44 11.15
CA PHE A 7 17.46 -20.72 10.19
C PHE A 7 16.14 -21.09 10.85
N GLN A 8 16.16 -21.71 12.03
CA GLN A 8 14.94 -21.93 12.80
C GLN A 8 14.31 -20.59 13.25
N PHE A 9 15.13 -19.66 13.76
CA PHE A 9 14.69 -18.30 14.08
C PHE A 9 14.13 -17.58 12.85
N ALA A 10 14.81 -17.69 11.71
CA ALA A 10 14.36 -17.08 10.45
C ALA A 10 13.00 -17.64 10.00
N ARG A 11 12.80 -18.97 10.05
CA ARG A 11 11.51 -19.61 9.73
C ARG A 11 10.38 -19.10 10.63
N ASN A 12 10.62 -19.01 11.93
CA ASN A 12 9.64 -18.52 12.89
C ASN A 12 9.27 -17.05 12.59
N SER A 13 10.26 -16.20 12.33
CA SER A 13 10.07 -14.79 12.04
C SER A 13 9.33 -14.57 10.72
N VAL A 14 9.71 -15.30 9.67
CA VAL A 14 9.04 -15.25 8.36
C VAL A 14 7.64 -15.82 8.45
N GLY A 15 7.45 -16.96 9.13
CA GLY A 15 6.14 -17.59 9.31
C GLY A 15 5.13 -16.67 10.00
N ALA A 16 5.57 -15.87 10.97
CA ALA A 16 4.70 -14.92 11.67
C ALA A 16 4.12 -13.83 10.74
N VAL A 17 4.81 -13.48 9.65
CA VAL A 17 4.38 -12.43 8.71
C VAL A 17 3.91 -12.97 7.36
N ALA A 18 4.19 -14.22 7.04
CA ALA A 18 3.89 -14.84 5.74
C ALA A 18 2.38 -15.04 5.49
N LYS A 19 1.52 -14.92 6.51
CA LYS A 19 0.05 -14.99 6.38
C LYS A 19 -0.44 -16.20 5.57
N ASN A 20 0.13 -17.37 5.83
CA ASN A 20 -0.16 -18.64 5.14
C ASN A 20 0.32 -18.74 3.68
N PHE A 21 1.06 -17.78 3.15
CA PHE A 21 1.72 -17.94 1.86
C PHE A 21 2.93 -18.88 2.01
N PRO A 22 3.04 -19.95 1.20
CA PRO A 22 4.13 -20.90 1.35
C PRO A 22 5.49 -20.40 0.83
N ALA A 23 5.50 -19.48 -0.13
CA ALA A 23 6.71 -19.06 -0.81
C ALA A 23 7.77 -18.42 0.13
N PRO A 24 7.44 -17.53 1.07
CA PRO A 24 8.45 -16.92 1.95
C PRO A 24 9.22 -17.97 2.80
N LEU A 25 8.52 -18.99 3.31
CA LEU A 25 9.16 -20.08 4.04
C LEU A 25 10.05 -20.93 3.15
N LYS A 26 9.60 -21.25 1.93
CA LYS A 26 10.40 -22.00 0.95
C LYS A 26 11.64 -21.22 0.51
N CYS A 27 11.57 -19.90 0.38
CA CYS A 27 12.75 -19.07 0.15
C CYS A 27 13.77 -19.21 1.30
N THR A 28 13.29 -19.20 2.56
CA THR A 28 14.16 -19.40 3.72
C THR A 28 14.81 -20.80 3.68
N ASP A 29 14.07 -21.84 3.30
CA ASP A 29 14.59 -23.19 3.16
C ASP A 29 15.66 -23.29 2.04
N CYS A 30 15.46 -22.60 0.91
CA CYS A 30 16.46 -22.55 -0.17
C CYS A 30 17.76 -21.85 0.28
N VAL A 31 17.66 -20.76 1.05
CA VAL A 31 18.83 -20.10 1.63
C VAL A 31 19.55 -21.01 2.64
N ALA A 32 18.80 -21.75 3.45
CA ALA A 32 19.39 -22.74 4.37
C ALA A 32 20.10 -23.87 3.59
N ALA A 33 19.51 -24.35 2.52
CA ALA A 33 20.11 -25.35 1.63
C ALA A 33 21.43 -24.83 0.99
N ALA A 34 21.44 -23.59 0.52
CA ALA A 34 22.62 -22.95 -0.04
C ALA A 34 23.78 -22.85 0.97
N ALA A 35 23.50 -22.74 2.26
CA ALA A 35 24.50 -22.71 3.31
C ALA A 35 25.07 -24.09 3.72
N SER A 36 24.40 -25.18 3.32
CA SER A 36 24.72 -26.55 3.79
C SER A 36 24.97 -27.57 2.67
N MET A 37 24.51 -27.30 1.46
CA MET A 37 24.63 -28.19 0.29
C MET A 37 25.75 -27.73 -0.64
N LYS A 38 26.17 -28.61 -1.55
CA LYS A 38 26.96 -28.23 -2.72
C LYS A 38 26.14 -27.35 -3.64
N PHE A 39 26.80 -26.47 -4.37
CA PHE A 39 26.15 -25.49 -5.22
C PHE A 39 25.11 -26.10 -6.19
N GLU A 40 25.49 -27.16 -6.92
CA GLU A 40 24.60 -27.83 -7.87
C GLU A 40 23.38 -28.48 -7.21
N ASP A 41 23.57 -29.07 -6.02
CA ASP A 41 22.47 -29.67 -5.24
C ASP A 41 21.53 -28.59 -4.71
N GLY A 42 22.07 -27.45 -4.27
CA GLY A 42 21.31 -26.28 -3.84
C GLY A 42 20.45 -25.70 -4.96
N LEU A 43 21.00 -25.55 -6.16
CA LEU A 43 20.26 -25.09 -7.34
C LEU A 43 19.12 -26.05 -7.73
N LYS A 44 19.38 -27.37 -7.66
CA LYS A 44 18.33 -28.36 -7.91
C LYS A 44 17.20 -28.26 -6.90
N PHE A 45 17.53 -28.16 -5.61
CA PHE A 45 16.57 -27.96 -4.52
C PHE A 45 15.72 -26.70 -4.71
N GLU A 46 16.35 -25.57 -5.05
CA GLU A 46 15.66 -24.31 -5.34
C GLU A 46 14.68 -24.47 -6.51
N ARG A 47 15.12 -25.06 -7.63
CA ARG A 47 14.29 -25.26 -8.80
C ARG A 47 13.08 -26.16 -8.52
N GLU A 48 13.25 -27.24 -7.76
CA GLU A 48 12.15 -28.14 -7.37
C GLU A 48 11.11 -27.38 -6.51
N ASN A 49 11.56 -26.59 -5.54
CA ASN A 49 10.67 -25.74 -4.73
C ASN A 49 9.96 -24.68 -5.56
N PHE A 50 10.66 -24.02 -6.48
CA PHE A 50 10.07 -23.04 -7.40
C PHE A 50 8.96 -23.65 -8.25
N LEU A 51 9.20 -24.79 -8.88
CA LEU A 51 8.21 -25.47 -9.71
C LEU A 51 7.00 -25.94 -8.89
N ALA A 52 7.22 -26.44 -7.68
CA ALA A 52 6.14 -26.81 -6.77
C ALA A 52 5.30 -25.59 -6.36
N LEU A 53 5.93 -24.47 -6.00
CA LEU A 53 5.25 -23.23 -5.64
C LEU A 53 4.41 -22.66 -6.77
N MET A 54 4.87 -22.75 -8.02
CA MET A 54 4.13 -22.29 -9.19
C MET A 54 2.79 -22.99 -9.37
N GLN A 55 2.66 -24.22 -8.89
CA GLN A 55 1.43 -25.02 -9.00
C GLN A 55 0.43 -24.76 -7.84
N THR A 56 0.85 -24.05 -6.81
CA THR A 56 -0.02 -23.75 -5.66
C THR A 56 -1.18 -22.83 -6.03
N THR A 57 -2.27 -22.93 -5.27
CA THR A 57 -3.45 -22.06 -5.41
C THR A 57 -3.07 -20.59 -5.19
N GLU A 58 -2.22 -20.32 -4.20
CA GLU A 58 -1.74 -18.98 -3.86
C GLU A 58 -1.00 -18.34 -5.04
N SER A 59 -0.10 -19.09 -5.68
CA SER A 59 0.64 -18.62 -6.85
C SER A 59 -0.28 -18.33 -8.04
N LYS A 60 -1.24 -19.20 -8.30
CA LYS A 60 -2.24 -19.01 -9.37
C LYS A 60 -3.12 -17.79 -9.09
N ALA A 61 -3.59 -17.63 -7.86
CA ALA A 61 -4.42 -16.49 -7.44
C ALA A 61 -3.66 -15.16 -7.55
N LEU A 62 -2.40 -15.11 -7.09
CA LEU A 62 -1.58 -13.89 -7.19
C LEU A 62 -1.31 -13.50 -8.63
N ARG A 63 -1.02 -14.46 -9.52
CA ARG A 63 -0.85 -14.18 -10.96
C ARG A 63 -2.15 -13.69 -11.60
N HIS A 64 -3.30 -14.30 -11.27
CA HIS A 64 -4.59 -13.84 -11.74
C HIS A 64 -4.89 -12.42 -11.29
N PHE A 65 -4.66 -12.13 -10.00
CA PHE A 65 -4.84 -10.77 -9.45
C PHE A 65 -3.94 -9.75 -10.18
N PHE A 66 -2.66 -10.07 -10.38
CA PHE A 66 -1.72 -9.20 -11.07
C PHE A 66 -2.17 -8.82 -12.47
N PHE A 67 -2.65 -9.79 -13.26
CA PHE A 67 -3.15 -9.51 -14.60
C PHE A 67 -4.52 -8.83 -14.59
N GLY A 68 -5.39 -9.17 -13.61
CA GLY A 68 -6.67 -8.50 -13.41
C GLY A 68 -6.52 -7.03 -13.08
N GLU A 69 -5.61 -6.67 -12.19
CA GLU A 69 -5.30 -5.28 -11.85
C GLU A 69 -4.81 -4.48 -13.06
N ARG A 70 -3.93 -5.08 -13.87
CA ARG A 70 -3.44 -4.46 -15.11
C ARG A 70 -4.52 -4.33 -16.17
N ALA A 71 -5.38 -5.32 -16.31
CA ALA A 71 -6.50 -5.26 -17.24
C ALA A 71 -7.53 -4.18 -16.83
N ALA A 72 -7.80 -4.03 -15.54
CA ALA A 72 -8.73 -3.03 -15.01
C ALA A 72 -8.28 -1.58 -15.27
N SER A 73 -6.97 -1.35 -15.43
CA SER A 73 -6.44 -0.02 -15.77
C SER A 73 -6.55 0.34 -17.26
N LYS A 74 -6.95 -0.62 -18.12
CA LYS A 74 -7.15 -0.40 -19.56
C LYS A 74 -8.63 -0.21 -19.86
N ILE A 75 -8.95 0.82 -20.60
CA ILE A 75 -10.31 1.07 -21.10
C ILE A 75 -10.28 0.77 -22.60
N PRO A 76 -10.89 -0.35 -23.07
CA PRO A 76 -10.69 -0.84 -24.44
C PRO A 76 -11.12 0.10 -25.55
N ASP A 77 -12.12 0.95 -25.28
CA ASP A 77 -12.71 1.91 -26.23
C ASP A 77 -12.17 3.35 -26.06
N VAL A 78 -11.17 3.54 -25.20
CA VAL A 78 -10.51 4.84 -25.02
C VAL A 78 -9.04 4.73 -25.41
N PRO A 79 -8.59 5.46 -26.46
CA PRO A 79 -7.19 5.49 -26.87
C PRO A 79 -6.25 5.93 -25.73
N GLU A 80 -5.05 5.34 -25.65
CA GLU A 80 -4.07 5.63 -24.58
C GLU A 80 -3.59 7.10 -24.60
N ASP A 81 -3.64 7.76 -25.75
CA ASP A 81 -3.27 9.17 -25.98
C ASP A 81 -4.41 10.16 -25.74
N THR A 82 -5.59 9.68 -25.29
CA THR A 82 -6.73 10.56 -24.99
C THR A 82 -6.33 11.64 -23.96
N PRO A 83 -6.51 12.93 -24.26
CA PRO A 83 -6.17 14.01 -23.37
C PRO A 83 -6.92 13.92 -22.04
N ARG A 84 -6.20 13.99 -20.93
CA ARG A 84 -6.77 13.97 -19.57
C ARG A 84 -7.05 15.39 -19.09
N ARG A 85 -8.20 15.58 -18.44
CA ARG A 85 -8.49 16.84 -17.77
C ARG A 85 -7.50 17.05 -16.58
N PRO A 86 -6.87 18.21 -16.46
CA PRO A 86 -6.08 18.53 -15.26
C PRO A 86 -7.03 18.71 -14.07
N ILE A 87 -6.84 17.93 -13.02
CA ILE A 87 -7.57 18.08 -11.76
C ILE A 87 -6.79 19.08 -10.91
N LYS A 88 -7.36 20.26 -10.69
CA LYS A 88 -6.71 21.37 -9.95
C LYS A 88 -7.12 21.41 -8.47
N SER A 89 -8.30 20.92 -8.14
CA SER A 89 -8.81 20.82 -6.79
C SER A 89 -9.86 19.72 -6.70
N ALA A 90 -10.09 19.21 -5.50
CA ALA A 90 -11.12 18.20 -5.24
C ALA A 90 -11.97 18.61 -4.04
N ALA A 91 -13.19 18.11 -3.97
CA ALA A 91 -14.04 18.23 -2.80
C ALA A 91 -14.50 16.85 -2.33
N ILE A 92 -14.62 16.70 -1.02
CA ILE A 92 -15.08 15.47 -0.37
C ILE A 92 -16.20 15.84 0.60
N ILE A 93 -17.31 15.15 0.50
CA ILE A 93 -18.44 15.30 1.41
C ILE A 93 -18.36 14.20 2.46
N GLY A 94 -18.16 14.60 3.69
CA GLY A 94 -17.98 13.74 4.86
C GLY A 94 -16.51 13.60 5.31
N ALA A 95 -16.25 13.92 6.59
CA ALA A 95 -14.92 13.85 7.21
C ALA A 95 -14.69 12.51 7.96
N GLY A 96 -15.45 11.47 7.66
CA GLY A 96 -15.29 10.14 8.25
C GLY A 96 -14.03 9.41 7.81
N THR A 97 -13.93 8.14 8.20
CA THR A 97 -12.74 7.29 7.91
C THR A 97 -12.40 7.24 6.41
N MET A 98 -13.40 7.04 5.54
CA MET A 98 -13.16 7.02 4.10
C MET A 98 -12.85 8.41 3.54
N GLY A 99 -13.65 9.43 3.88
CA GLY A 99 -13.44 10.80 3.38
C GLY A 99 -12.07 11.35 3.78
N GLY A 100 -11.65 11.14 5.03
CA GLY A 100 -10.32 11.50 5.50
C GLY A 100 -9.21 10.78 4.73
N GLY A 101 -9.36 9.47 4.46
CA GLY A 101 -8.40 8.68 3.67
C GLY A 101 -8.30 9.15 2.22
N ILE A 102 -9.43 9.48 1.59
CA ILE A 102 -9.46 10.01 0.22
C ILE A 102 -8.82 11.41 0.17
N ALA A 103 -9.09 12.27 1.17
CA ALA A 103 -8.44 13.58 1.28
C ALA A 103 -6.91 13.47 1.37
N MET A 104 -6.42 12.51 2.15
CA MET A 104 -4.98 12.23 2.23
C MET A 104 -4.40 11.80 0.88
N ASN A 105 -5.12 11.02 0.06
CA ASN A 105 -4.64 10.62 -1.27
C ASN A 105 -4.52 11.81 -2.22
N PHE A 106 -5.48 12.74 -2.23
CA PHE A 106 -5.36 13.98 -3.00
C PHE A 106 -4.18 14.84 -2.53
N ALA A 107 -4.05 15.04 -1.21
CA ALA A 107 -2.93 15.78 -0.64
C ALA A 107 -1.57 15.13 -0.93
N ASN A 108 -1.49 13.79 -0.92
CA ASN A 108 -0.28 13.05 -1.31
C ASN A 108 0.09 13.26 -2.77
N ALA A 109 -0.90 13.48 -3.64
CA ALA A 109 -0.71 13.81 -5.06
C ALA A 109 -0.47 15.30 -5.31
N GLY A 110 -0.42 16.13 -4.26
CA GLY A 110 -0.22 17.58 -4.37
C GLY A 110 -1.49 18.36 -4.81
N ILE A 111 -2.67 17.71 -4.74
CA ILE A 111 -3.94 18.33 -5.17
C ILE A 111 -4.66 18.91 -3.93
N PRO A 112 -4.97 20.22 -3.92
CA PRO A 112 -5.78 20.83 -2.87
C PRO A 112 -7.15 20.16 -2.76
N VAL A 113 -7.58 19.92 -1.52
CA VAL A 113 -8.85 19.24 -1.25
C VAL A 113 -9.62 19.95 -0.15
N THR A 114 -10.92 20.17 -0.39
CA THR A 114 -11.85 20.71 0.59
C THR A 114 -12.74 19.60 1.12
N VAL A 115 -12.76 19.42 2.44
CA VAL A 115 -13.60 18.43 3.12
C VAL A 115 -14.80 19.15 3.72
N LEU A 116 -15.98 18.83 3.23
CA LEU A 116 -17.24 19.34 3.73
C LEU A 116 -17.82 18.39 4.77
N GLU A 117 -18.32 18.93 5.86
CA GLU A 117 -19.04 18.18 6.89
C GLU A 117 -20.27 18.99 7.38
N MET A 118 -21.24 18.30 7.94
CA MET A 118 -22.47 18.95 8.42
C MET A 118 -22.31 19.60 9.79
N LYS A 119 -21.38 19.11 10.62
CA LYS A 119 -21.15 19.55 11.99
C LYS A 119 -19.67 19.86 12.22
N GLN A 120 -19.40 20.98 12.89
CA GLN A 120 -18.04 21.40 13.21
C GLN A 120 -17.28 20.33 14.00
N GLU A 121 -17.92 19.74 15.01
CA GLU A 121 -17.29 18.69 15.83
C GLU A 121 -16.85 17.47 15.00
N ALA A 122 -17.67 17.04 14.03
CA ALA A 122 -17.35 15.93 13.14
C ALA A 122 -16.20 16.29 12.18
N LEU A 123 -16.19 17.54 11.68
CA LEU A 123 -15.12 18.07 10.86
C LEU A 123 -13.79 18.08 11.62
N ASP A 124 -13.77 18.65 12.81
CA ASP A 124 -12.57 18.76 13.64
C ASP A 124 -12.00 17.37 13.99
N LYS A 125 -12.88 16.43 14.36
CA LYS A 125 -12.50 15.03 14.62
C LYS A 125 -11.91 14.36 13.40
N GLY A 126 -12.48 14.58 12.21
CA GLY A 126 -12.00 14.04 10.94
C GLY A 126 -10.61 14.57 10.60
N LEU A 127 -10.43 15.89 10.64
CA LEU A 127 -9.15 16.55 10.36
C LEU A 127 -8.07 16.18 11.38
N ALA A 128 -8.42 16.06 12.66
CA ALA A 128 -7.50 15.57 13.69
C ALA A 128 -7.05 14.12 13.43
N THR A 129 -7.95 13.28 12.91
CA THR A 129 -7.60 11.90 12.52
C THR A 129 -6.64 11.87 11.35
N VAL A 130 -6.85 12.69 10.33
CA VAL A 130 -5.93 12.84 9.19
C VAL A 130 -4.54 13.26 9.67
N ARG A 131 -4.45 14.31 10.52
CA ARG A 131 -3.19 14.77 11.09
C ARG A 131 -2.47 13.65 11.84
N ARG A 132 -3.17 12.95 12.73
CA ARG A 132 -2.62 11.81 13.50
C ARG A 132 -2.08 10.71 12.60
N ASN A 133 -2.73 10.41 11.48
CA ASN A 133 -2.26 9.41 10.52
C ASN A 133 -0.93 9.82 9.88
N TYR A 134 -0.78 11.09 9.50
CA TYR A 134 0.50 11.61 9.00
C TYR A 134 1.59 11.61 10.07
N GLU A 135 1.27 12.03 11.30
CA GLU A 135 2.21 12.00 12.44
C GLU A 135 2.68 10.58 12.74
N ASN A 136 1.79 9.59 12.70
CA ASN A 136 2.14 8.19 12.87
C ASN A 136 3.08 7.68 11.75
N THR A 137 2.88 8.16 10.52
CA THR A 137 3.73 7.84 9.39
C THR A 137 5.12 8.47 9.56
N MET A 138 5.18 9.70 10.06
CA MET A 138 6.41 10.42 10.37
C MET A 138 7.18 9.74 11.51
N LYS A 139 6.52 9.34 12.59
CA LYS A 139 7.14 8.59 13.71
C LYS A 139 7.79 7.29 13.27
N LYS A 140 7.30 6.67 12.19
CA LYS A 140 7.89 5.48 11.56
C LYS A 140 9.04 5.81 10.59
N GLY A 141 9.49 7.06 10.52
CA GLY A 141 10.56 7.50 9.62
C GLY A 141 10.20 7.50 8.12
N ARG A 142 8.89 7.40 7.78
CA ARG A 142 8.41 7.30 6.40
C ARG A 142 7.92 8.63 5.81
N LEU A 143 7.92 9.69 6.60
CA LEU A 143 7.50 11.02 6.22
C LEU A 143 8.34 12.05 6.97
N THR A 144 8.76 13.14 6.29
CA THR A 144 9.44 14.26 6.93
C THR A 144 8.43 15.27 7.48
N GLN A 145 8.84 16.09 8.46
CA GLN A 145 8.00 17.16 9.00
C GLN A 145 7.54 18.14 7.89
N GLN A 146 8.45 18.55 7.04
CA GLN A 146 8.14 19.44 5.91
C GLN A 146 7.03 18.89 5.01
N LYS A 147 7.12 17.61 4.62
CA LYS A 147 6.07 16.94 3.81
C LYS A 147 4.75 16.78 4.55
N LEU A 148 4.78 16.60 5.87
CA LEU A 148 3.58 16.58 6.69
C LEU A 148 2.87 17.94 6.61
N ASP A 149 3.61 19.04 6.84
CA ASP A 149 3.05 20.39 6.84
C ASP A 149 2.52 20.78 5.46
N GLU A 150 3.24 20.45 4.37
CA GLU A 150 2.77 20.63 2.99
C GLU A 150 1.44 19.91 2.75
N ARG A 151 1.33 18.63 3.12
CA ARG A 151 0.12 17.83 2.87
C ARG A 151 -1.07 18.28 3.70
N ILE A 152 -0.85 18.60 4.97
CA ILE A 152 -1.91 19.16 5.83
C ILE A 152 -2.36 20.53 5.30
N GLY A 153 -1.45 21.35 4.80
CA GLY A 153 -1.75 22.64 4.19
C GLY A 153 -2.64 22.56 2.94
N LEU A 154 -2.67 21.41 2.25
CA LEU A 154 -3.53 21.17 1.10
C LEU A 154 -4.97 20.74 1.49
N ILE A 155 -5.23 20.41 2.75
CA ILE A 155 -6.54 19.93 3.22
C ILE A 155 -7.25 21.05 3.98
N LYS A 156 -8.39 21.49 3.46
CA LYS A 156 -9.25 22.49 4.10
C LYS A 156 -10.56 21.87 4.54
N GLY A 157 -11.07 22.31 5.69
CA GLY A 157 -12.40 21.94 6.17
C GLY A 157 -13.42 23.04 5.90
N THR A 158 -14.67 22.67 5.63
CA THR A 158 -15.78 23.61 5.51
C THR A 158 -17.09 22.99 5.99
N LEU A 159 -18.06 23.84 6.34
CA LEU A 159 -19.46 23.47 6.59
C LEU A 159 -20.39 23.96 5.48
N SER A 160 -19.85 24.65 4.46
CA SER A 160 -20.64 25.27 3.40
C SER A 160 -20.43 24.61 2.06
N TYR A 161 -21.51 24.27 1.38
CA TYR A 161 -21.49 23.79 0.01
C TYR A 161 -20.97 24.83 -1.00
N ASP A 162 -21.06 26.11 -0.68
CA ASP A 162 -20.53 27.16 -1.54
C ASP A 162 -19.01 27.10 -1.73
N ASP A 163 -18.28 26.58 -0.73
CA ASP A 163 -16.84 26.46 -0.78
C ASP A 163 -16.33 25.33 -1.71
N ILE A 164 -17.21 24.43 -2.10
CA ILE A 164 -16.86 23.28 -2.96
C ILE A 164 -17.38 23.37 -4.40
N LYS A 165 -18.10 24.43 -4.76
CA LYS A 165 -18.73 24.60 -6.06
C LYS A 165 -17.75 24.67 -7.26
N ASN A 166 -16.47 24.96 -7.00
CA ASN A 166 -15.42 25.06 -8.01
C ASN A 166 -14.44 23.87 -8.00
N ALA A 167 -14.78 22.80 -7.34
CA ALA A 167 -13.97 21.59 -7.30
C ALA A 167 -14.12 20.75 -8.58
#